data_b62cfe5b90d46002b807ba3a5276a94c
#
_entry.id   b62cfe5b90d46002b807ba3a5276a94c
#
_cell.length_a   1.000
_cell.length_b   1.000
_cell.length_c   1.000
_cell.angle_alpha   90.00
_cell.angle_beta   90.00
_cell.angle_gamma   90.00
#
_symmetry.space_group_name_H-M   'P 1'
#
loop_
_entity.id
_entity.type
_entity.pdbx_description
1 polymer ?
#
loop_
_entity_poly.entity_id
_entity_poly.type
_entity_poly.pdbx_seq_one_letter_code
_entity_poly.pdbx_strand_id
1 'polypeptide(L)'
;MSSAFINKYKEYIIDQYVNEKKSTYEIAQELKTYPNKIRRALNTLGVDLRDKSSAQTVAIESGRHEHPTRGKKRTEAEKVAISNGMASYWENMEEEEKKRRSDISKKQWAEMSEEDKANLRKLAAEAVRKASKEGSKIEKFIYEGLTKIGYDVIFHKRGLVANQNLEVDLFIPALNTAIEIDGPAHFLPIWGEESLNRHIRADAQKAGLLMNRGFVILRVKNIIRNLSQKNMRETLAAIIVELKKIEKKFPPATKRLIEIET
;
A
#
# COMPACT_ATOMS: atom_id res chain seq x y z
N MET A 1 45.90 -22.37 -19.40
CA MET A 1 45.20 -21.81 -20.57
C MET A 1 46.24 -21.40 -21.60
N SER A 2 46.00 -21.64 -22.90
CA SER A 2 47.00 -21.21 -23.91
C SER A 2 47.00 -19.66 -23.95
N SER A 3 48.12 -19.07 -23.59
CA SER A 3 48.39 -17.63 -23.67
C SER A 3 48.07 -17.06 -25.07
N ALA A 4 48.25 -17.89 -26.09
CA ALA A 4 47.97 -17.56 -27.49
C ALA A 4 46.48 -17.18 -27.74
N PHE A 5 45.52 -17.82 -27.08
CA PHE A 5 44.09 -17.49 -27.25
C PHE A 5 43.79 -16.12 -26.65
N ILE A 6 44.29 -15.85 -25.45
CA ILE A 6 44.04 -14.56 -24.78
C ILE A 6 44.68 -13.44 -25.60
N ASN A 7 45.90 -13.59 -26.02
CA ASN A 7 46.61 -12.58 -26.82
C ASN A 7 45.90 -12.29 -28.16
N LYS A 8 45.36 -13.34 -28.80
CA LYS A 8 44.66 -13.20 -30.10
C LYS A 8 43.32 -12.46 -29.97
N TYR A 9 42.59 -12.65 -28.88
CA TYR A 9 41.21 -12.14 -28.76
C TYR A 9 41.03 -11.13 -27.62
N LYS A 10 42.11 -10.61 -27.04
CA LYS A 10 42.09 -9.71 -25.88
C LYS A 10 41.16 -8.52 -26.08
N GLU A 11 41.42 -7.73 -27.11
CA GLU A 11 40.66 -6.49 -27.37
C GLU A 11 39.20 -6.81 -27.67
N TYR A 12 38.94 -7.81 -28.47
CA TYR A 12 37.56 -8.23 -28.79
C TYR A 12 36.79 -8.69 -27.54
N ILE A 13 37.36 -9.51 -26.69
CA ILE A 13 36.68 -10.00 -25.48
C ILE A 13 36.39 -8.87 -24.52
N ILE A 14 37.30 -7.93 -24.33
CA ILE A 14 37.09 -6.76 -23.48
C ILE A 14 35.99 -5.89 -24.07
N ASP A 15 36.06 -5.51 -25.32
CA ASP A 15 35.08 -4.66 -26.00
C ASP A 15 33.66 -5.25 -25.95
N GLN A 16 33.52 -6.51 -26.33
CA GLN A 16 32.21 -7.19 -26.34
C GLN A 16 31.63 -7.35 -24.93
N TYR A 17 32.47 -7.50 -23.90
CA TYR A 17 31.99 -7.66 -22.54
C TYR A 17 31.69 -6.31 -21.88
N VAL A 18 32.58 -5.34 -22.00
CA VAL A 18 32.50 -4.05 -21.28
C VAL A 18 31.57 -3.06 -22.02
N ASN A 19 31.85 -2.84 -23.32
CA ASN A 19 31.16 -1.82 -24.12
C ASN A 19 29.83 -2.35 -24.69
N GLU A 20 29.84 -3.48 -25.37
CA GLU A 20 28.66 -4.10 -25.98
C GLU A 20 27.81 -4.85 -24.95
N LYS A 21 28.26 -4.92 -23.71
CA LYS A 21 27.54 -5.53 -22.56
C LYS A 21 27.08 -6.97 -22.79
N LYS A 22 27.70 -7.69 -23.74
CA LYS A 22 27.41 -9.10 -24.02
C LYS A 22 27.69 -9.99 -22.80
N SER A 23 27.04 -11.14 -22.75
CA SER A 23 27.29 -12.16 -21.75
C SER A 23 28.52 -12.99 -22.14
N THR A 24 29.16 -13.63 -21.15
CA THR A 24 30.25 -14.56 -21.41
C THR A 24 29.83 -15.76 -22.28
N TYR A 25 28.54 -16.07 -22.31
CA TYR A 25 27.94 -17.12 -23.14
C TYR A 25 27.90 -16.69 -24.61
N GLU A 26 27.41 -15.49 -24.92
CA GLU A 26 27.37 -14.95 -26.29
C GLU A 26 28.74 -14.81 -26.89
N ILE A 27 29.69 -14.24 -26.15
CA ILE A 27 31.09 -14.13 -26.60
C ILE A 27 31.70 -15.52 -26.87
N ALA A 28 31.37 -16.50 -26.02
CA ALA A 28 31.83 -17.85 -26.20
C ALA A 28 31.25 -18.51 -27.47
N GLN A 29 30.01 -18.27 -27.81
CA GLN A 29 29.40 -18.75 -29.05
C GLN A 29 30.08 -18.13 -30.29
N GLU A 30 30.26 -16.80 -30.28
CA GLU A 30 30.91 -16.07 -31.37
C GLU A 30 32.34 -16.57 -31.64
N LEU A 31 33.08 -16.86 -30.57
CA LEU A 31 34.47 -17.37 -30.64
C LEU A 31 34.55 -18.91 -30.72
N LYS A 32 33.41 -19.60 -30.87
CA LYS A 32 33.29 -21.06 -30.91
C LYS A 32 34.07 -21.74 -29.75
N THR A 33 33.83 -21.27 -28.54
CA THR A 33 34.51 -21.72 -27.32
C THR A 33 33.52 -21.88 -26.15
N TYR A 34 33.99 -22.05 -24.92
CA TYR A 34 33.19 -22.28 -23.73
C TYR A 34 33.12 -21.01 -22.86
N PRO A 35 31.96 -20.71 -22.23
CA PRO A 35 31.79 -19.53 -21.36
C PRO A 35 32.82 -19.43 -20.24
N ASN A 36 33.21 -20.56 -19.67
CA ASN A 36 34.27 -20.60 -18.62
C ASN A 36 35.65 -20.17 -19.15
N LYS A 37 35.93 -20.38 -20.44
CA LYS A 37 37.17 -19.91 -21.07
C LYS A 37 37.19 -18.40 -21.18
N ILE A 38 36.03 -17.78 -21.52
CA ILE A 38 35.87 -16.33 -21.56
C ILE A 38 35.99 -15.72 -20.17
N ARG A 39 35.33 -16.32 -19.14
CA ARG A 39 35.43 -15.84 -17.74
C ARG A 39 36.88 -15.84 -17.26
N ARG A 40 37.64 -16.92 -17.52
CA ARG A 40 39.04 -16.99 -17.15
C ARG A 40 39.89 -15.98 -17.91
N ALA A 41 39.58 -15.73 -19.20
CA ALA A 41 40.28 -14.73 -20.00
C ALA A 41 40.03 -13.32 -19.42
N LEU A 42 38.79 -12.95 -19.11
CA LEU A 42 38.46 -11.68 -18.48
C LEU A 42 39.18 -11.48 -17.15
N ASN A 43 39.14 -12.50 -16.27
CA ASN A 43 39.89 -12.44 -15.00
C ASN A 43 41.41 -12.27 -15.21
N THR A 44 42.02 -12.98 -16.19
CA THR A 44 43.43 -12.81 -16.50
C THR A 44 43.76 -11.43 -17.05
N LEU A 45 42.81 -10.81 -17.73
CA LEU A 45 42.91 -9.44 -18.28
C LEU A 45 42.57 -8.34 -17.26
N GLY A 46 42.27 -8.71 -16.00
CA GLY A 46 41.92 -7.75 -14.94
C GLY A 46 40.56 -7.13 -15.08
N VAL A 47 39.62 -7.74 -15.84
CA VAL A 47 38.24 -7.29 -15.99
C VAL A 47 37.36 -8.01 -15.00
N ASP A 48 36.69 -7.23 -14.11
CA ASP A 48 35.78 -7.77 -13.13
C ASP A 48 34.55 -8.38 -13.78
N LEU A 49 34.19 -9.58 -13.34
CA LEU A 49 32.99 -10.24 -13.80
C LEU A 49 31.78 -9.65 -13.11
N ARG A 50 30.72 -9.38 -13.90
CA ARG A 50 29.42 -8.96 -13.36
C ARG A 50 28.89 -10.01 -12.37
N ASP A 51 28.42 -9.57 -11.23
CA ASP A 51 27.68 -10.42 -10.32
C ASP A 51 26.32 -10.87 -10.93
N LYS A 52 25.61 -11.75 -10.24
CA LYS A 52 24.33 -12.29 -10.74
C LYS A 52 23.28 -11.19 -10.95
N SER A 53 23.23 -10.21 -10.05
CA SER A 53 22.25 -9.11 -10.10
C SER A 53 22.54 -8.19 -11.28
N SER A 54 23.78 -7.73 -11.42
CA SER A 54 24.22 -6.87 -12.52
C SER A 54 24.08 -7.55 -13.88
N ALA A 55 24.41 -8.86 -13.97
CA ALA A 55 24.24 -9.63 -15.20
C ALA A 55 22.77 -9.75 -15.61
N GLN A 56 21.85 -9.93 -14.64
CA GLN A 56 20.41 -9.97 -14.90
C GLN A 56 19.86 -8.61 -15.34
N THR A 57 20.29 -7.53 -14.66
CA THR A 57 19.91 -6.16 -15.04
C THR A 57 20.31 -5.86 -16.48
N VAL A 58 21.57 -6.12 -16.84
CA VAL A 58 22.06 -5.93 -18.21
C VAL A 58 21.29 -6.80 -19.23
N ALA A 59 20.93 -8.04 -18.89
CA ALA A 59 20.15 -8.91 -19.77
C ALA A 59 18.74 -8.39 -20.01
N ILE A 60 18.11 -7.77 -19.02
CA ILE A 60 16.78 -7.14 -19.14
C ILE A 60 16.87 -5.84 -19.95
N GLU A 61 17.83 -4.97 -19.65
CA GLU A 61 18.03 -3.70 -20.35
C GLU A 61 18.36 -3.89 -21.85
N SER A 62 19.12 -4.91 -22.17
CA SER A 62 19.47 -5.27 -23.56
C SER A 62 18.37 -6.05 -24.28
N GLY A 63 17.21 -6.31 -23.65
CA GLY A 63 16.11 -7.06 -24.24
C GLY A 63 16.35 -8.56 -24.41
N ARG A 64 17.47 -9.11 -23.93
CA ARG A 64 17.80 -10.54 -23.98
C ARG A 64 16.94 -11.38 -23.06
N HIS A 65 16.41 -10.77 -22.02
CA HIS A 65 15.54 -11.42 -21.04
C HIS A 65 14.38 -10.51 -20.66
N GLU A 66 13.18 -11.05 -20.70
CA GLU A 66 12.02 -10.33 -20.21
C GLU A 66 11.86 -10.55 -18.71
N HIS A 67 11.51 -9.51 -17.98
CA HIS A 67 11.19 -9.67 -16.57
C HIS A 67 9.98 -10.59 -16.42
N PRO A 68 10.03 -11.68 -15.63
CA PRO A 68 8.98 -12.72 -15.56
C PRO A 68 7.58 -12.18 -15.22
N THR A 69 7.52 -11.04 -14.53
CA THR A 69 6.26 -10.40 -14.09
C THR A 69 5.91 -9.13 -14.87
N ARG A 70 6.68 -8.77 -15.91
CA ARG A 70 6.42 -7.56 -16.70
C ARG A 70 5.06 -7.67 -17.39
N GLY A 71 4.20 -6.69 -17.15
CA GLY A 71 2.85 -6.66 -17.73
C GLY A 71 1.84 -7.63 -17.10
N LYS A 72 2.26 -8.52 -16.20
CA LYS A 72 1.34 -9.44 -15.50
C LYS A 72 0.76 -8.78 -14.26
N LYS A 73 -0.56 -8.77 -14.17
CA LYS A 73 -1.26 -8.40 -12.93
C LYS A 73 -1.27 -9.61 -12.00
N ARG A 74 -0.93 -9.38 -10.73
CA ARG A 74 -1.02 -10.42 -9.70
C ARG A 74 -2.48 -10.78 -9.45
N THR A 75 -2.74 -12.06 -9.24
CA THR A 75 -4.05 -12.56 -8.81
C THR A 75 -4.36 -12.10 -7.38
N GLU A 76 -5.62 -12.10 -6.98
CA GLU A 76 -6.00 -11.73 -5.62
C GLU A 76 -5.39 -12.68 -4.58
N ALA A 77 -5.29 -13.98 -4.89
CA ALA A 77 -4.63 -14.94 -4.02
C ALA A 77 -3.14 -14.62 -3.79
N GLU A 78 -2.41 -14.25 -4.85
CA GLU A 78 -1.01 -13.82 -4.73
C GLU A 78 -0.86 -12.51 -3.93
N LYS A 79 -1.77 -11.55 -4.12
CA LYS A 79 -1.78 -10.31 -3.34
C LYS A 79 -2.02 -10.59 -1.86
N VAL A 80 -2.95 -11.49 -1.55
CA VAL A 80 -3.22 -11.93 -0.17
C VAL A 80 -2.02 -12.62 0.44
N ALA A 81 -1.39 -13.55 -0.28
CA ALA A 81 -0.20 -14.25 0.20
C ALA A 81 0.97 -13.29 0.50
N ILE A 82 1.22 -12.31 -0.40
CA ILE A 82 2.24 -11.28 -0.20
C ILE A 82 1.90 -10.42 1.01
N SER A 83 0.64 -9.97 1.15
CA SER A 83 0.19 -9.16 2.28
C SER A 83 0.38 -9.89 3.62
N ASN A 84 0.01 -11.15 3.68
CA ASN A 84 0.16 -11.97 4.89
C ASN A 84 1.65 -12.21 5.21
N GLY A 85 2.47 -12.50 4.20
CA GLY A 85 3.91 -12.65 4.38
C GLY A 85 4.58 -11.37 4.90
N MET A 86 4.20 -10.21 4.37
CA MET A 86 4.69 -8.92 4.85
C MET A 86 4.21 -8.61 6.27
N ALA A 87 2.95 -8.90 6.61
CA ALA A 87 2.44 -8.71 7.96
C ALA A 87 3.22 -9.56 8.96
N SER A 88 3.39 -10.86 8.68
CA SER A 88 4.17 -11.76 9.52
C SER A 88 5.63 -11.33 9.66
N TYR A 89 6.25 -10.83 8.58
CA TYR A 89 7.61 -10.30 8.62
C TYR A 89 7.72 -9.10 9.59
N TRP A 90 6.75 -8.16 9.56
CA TRP A 90 6.75 -7.00 10.45
C TRP A 90 6.44 -7.36 11.91
N GLU A 91 5.53 -8.31 12.12
CA GLU A 91 5.20 -8.81 13.46
C GLU A 91 6.41 -9.47 14.14
N ASN A 92 7.18 -10.26 13.37
CA ASN A 92 8.34 -10.99 13.88
C ASN A 92 9.66 -10.21 13.80
N MET A 93 9.63 -8.96 13.36
CA MET A 93 10.83 -8.13 13.27
C MET A 93 11.27 -7.69 14.67
N GLU A 94 12.56 -7.85 14.96
CA GLU A 94 13.16 -7.39 16.21
C GLU A 94 13.04 -5.88 16.39
N GLU A 95 12.83 -5.42 17.60
CA GLU A 95 12.63 -4.00 17.92
C GLU A 95 13.86 -3.14 17.53
N GLU A 96 15.06 -3.69 17.65
CA GLU A 96 16.29 -3.04 17.21
C GLU A 96 16.29 -2.76 15.69
N GLU A 97 15.86 -3.72 14.89
CA GLU A 97 15.74 -3.55 13.42
C GLU A 97 14.63 -2.56 13.05
N LYS A 98 13.49 -2.58 13.76
CA LYS A 98 12.42 -1.58 13.59
C LYS A 98 12.95 -0.17 13.88
N LYS A 99 13.69 -0.01 14.98
CA LYS A 99 14.32 1.25 15.35
C LYS A 99 15.33 1.70 14.29
N ARG A 100 16.22 0.82 13.85
CA ARG A 100 17.21 1.09 12.78
C ARG A 100 16.54 1.62 11.51
N ARG A 101 15.46 0.98 11.06
CA ARG A 101 14.69 1.41 9.87
C ARG A 101 14.02 2.76 10.08
N SER A 102 13.46 2.99 11.26
CA SER A 102 12.89 4.28 11.63
C SER A 102 13.93 5.39 11.58
N ASP A 103 15.12 5.15 12.12
CA ASP A 103 16.20 6.14 12.15
C ASP A 103 16.75 6.43 10.75
N ILE A 104 16.88 5.41 9.89
CA ILE A 104 17.22 5.61 8.46
C ILE A 104 16.17 6.51 7.77
N SER A 105 14.87 6.24 7.98
CA SER A 105 13.80 7.04 7.37
C SER A 105 13.81 8.49 7.88
N LYS A 106 14.05 8.70 9.18
CA LYS A 106 14.18 10.04 9.76
C LYS A 106 15.39 10.79 9.17
N LYS A 107 16.52 10.10 9.00
CA LYS A 107 17.73 10.66 8.39
C LYS A 107 17.47 11.06 6.94
N GLN A 108 16.88 10.17 6.14
CA GLN A 108 16.49 10.47 4.75
C GLN A 108 15.57 11.68 4.66
N TRP A 109 14.59 11.78 5.57
CA TRP A 109 13.72 12.96 5.63
C TRP A 109 14.48 14.23 6.00
N ALA A 110 15.40 14.17 6.97
CA ALA A 110 16.20 15.32 7.38
C ALA A 110 17.11 15.82 6.25
N GLU A 111 17.71 14.91 5.49
CA GLU A 111 18.63 15.19 4.36
C GLU A 111 17.91 15.60 3.07
N MET A 112 16.60 15.40 2.99
CA MET A 112 15.79 15.76 1.82
C MET A 112 15.74 17.29 1.65
N SER A 113 15.77 17.74 0.39
CA SER A 113 15.65 19.17 0.08
C SER A 113 14.30 19.75 0.52
N GLU A 114 14.24 21.02 0.85
CA GLU A 114 12.98 21.69 1.20
C GLU A 114 12.00 21.72 0.01
N GLU A 115 12.50 21.75 -1.21
CA GLU A 115 11.67 21.64 -2.42
C GLU A 115 10.98 20.28 -2.50
N ASP A 116 11.72 19.18 -2.30
CA ASP A 116 11.13 17.82 -2.30
C ASP A 116 10.15 17.63 -1.16
N LYS A 117 10.48 18.13 0.04
CA LYS A 117 9.54 18.12 1.19
C LYS A 117 8.27 18.89 0.88
N ALA A 118 8.37 20.06 0.23
CA ALA A 118 7.21 20.85 -0.17
C ALA A 118 6.37 20.13 -1.21
N ASN A 119 6.99 19.49 -2.20
CA ASN A 119 6.31 18.67 -3.20
C ASN A 119 5.58 17.48 -2.57
N LEU A 120 6.21 16.76 -1.64
CA LEU A 120 5.57 15.67 -0.91
C LEU A 120 4.38 16.15 -0.06
N ARG A 121 4.51 17.28 0.62
CA ARG A 121 3.40 17.89 1.38
C ARG A 121 2.24 18.27 0.46
N LYS A 122 2.52 18.82 -0.73
CA LYS A 122 1.51 19.15 -1.74
C LYS A 122 0.79 17.92 -2.23
N LEU A 123 1.52 16.86 -2.60
CA LEU A 123 0.93 15.58 -3.03
C LEU A 123 0.07 14.95 -1.93
N ALA A 124 0.53 14.99 -0.68
CA ALA A 124 -0.25 14.51 0.46
C ALA A 124 -1.55 15.31 0.65
N ALA A 125 -1.49 16.65 0.55
CA ALA A 125 -2.67 17.49 0.64
C ALA A 125 -3.66 17.25 -0.51
N GLU A 126 -3.19 17.04 -1.72
CA GLU A 126 -4.02 16.68 -2.87
C GLU A 126 -4.69 15.30 -2.68
N ALA A 127 -3.95 14.32 -2.16
CA ALA A 127 -4.50 13.01 -1.84
C ALA A 127 -5.62 13.08 -0.79
N VAL A 128 -5.43 13.88 0.26
CA VAL A 128 -6.46 14.12 1.29
C VAL A 128 -7.70 14.80 0.68
N ARG A 129 -7.51 15.84 -0.13
CA ARG A 129 -8.63 16.52 -0.83
C ARG A 129 -9.39 15.58 -1.76
N LYS A 130 -8.67 14.71 -2.47
CA LYS A 130 -9.27 13.70 -3.33
C LYS A 130 -10.07 12.69 -2.53
N ALA A 131 -9.49 12.16 -1.45
CA ALA A 131 -10.16 11.24 -0.54
C ALA A 131 -11.44 11.85 0.07
N SER A 132 -11.40 13.12 0.47
CA SER A 132 -12.57 13.84 0.99
C SER A 132 -13.72 14.00 -0.02
N LYS A 133 -13.43 14.03 -1.33
CA LYS A 133 -14.44 14.15 -2.39
C LYS A 133 -14.94 12.82 -2.92
N GLU A 134 -14.03 11.88 -3.09
CA GLU A 134 -14.28 10.59 -3.76
C GLU A 134 -14.42 9.42 -2.79
N GLY A 135 -14.24 9.67 -1.50
CA GLY A 135 -14.11 8.66 -0.48
C GLY A 135 -12.69 8.11 -0.34
N SER A 136 -12.36 7.73 0.87
CA SER A 136 -11.09 7.12 1.22
C SER A 136 -10.95 5.69 0.66
N LYS A 137 -9.74 5.17 0.66
CA LYS A 137 -9.47 3.80 0.21
C LYS A 137 -10.23 2.76 1.05
N ILE A 138 -10.37 2.99 2.35
CA ILE A 138 -11.07 2.06 3.24
C ILE A 138 -12.58 2.14 3.03
N GLU A 139 -13.16 3.32 2.86
CA GLU A 139 -14.59 3.48 2.55
C GLU A 139 -14.97 2.73 1.27
N LYS A 140 -14.18 2.93 0.18
CA LYS A 140 -14.38 2.21 -1.09
C LYS A 140 -14.27 0.70 -0.92
N PHE A 141 -13.28 0.22 -0.17
CA PHE A 141 -13.09 -1.21 0.10
C PHE A 141 -14.28 -1.81 0.87
N ILE A 142 -14.77 -1.10 1.89
CA ILE A 142 -15.92 -1.54 2.69
C ILE A 142 -17.19 -1.49 1.85
N TYR A 143 -17.40 -0.44 1.07
CA TYR A 143 -18.52 -0.33 0.13
C TYR A 143 -18.57 -1.52 -0.83
N GLU A 144 -17.46 -1.80 -1.54
CA GLU A 144 -17.36 -2.92 -2.47
C GLU A 144 -17.60 -4.27 -1.76
N GLY A 145 -17.03 -4.44 -0.57
CA GLY A 145 -17.17 -5.67 0.22
C GLY A 145 -18.60 -5.93 0.66
N LEU A 146 -19.30 -4.92 1.16
CA LEU A 146 -20.70 -5.01 1.59
C LEU A 146 -21.64 -5.23 0.39
N THR A 147 -21.44 -4.50 -0.70
CA THR A 147 -22.22 -4.68 -1.93
C THR A 147 -22.06 -6.09 -2.50
N LYS A 148 -20.84 -6.63 -2.50
CA LYS A 148 -20.55 -7.98 -2.99
C LYS A 148 -21.28 -9.07 -2.21
N ILE A 149 -21.56 -8.88 -0.93
CA ILE A 149 -22.30 -9.84 -0.10
C ILE A 149 -23.80 -9.57 -0.05
N GLY A 150 -24.30 -8.60 -0.85
CA GLY A 150 -25.72 -8.39 -1.11
C GLY A 150 -26.38 -7.24 -0.34
N TYR A 151 -25.62 -6.39 0.38
CA TYR A 151 -26.19 -5.19 0.98
C TYR A 151 -26.41 -4.10 -0.08
N ASP A 152 -27.58 -3.44 -0.04
CA ASP A 152 -27.81 -2.18 -0.74
C ASP A 152 -27.14 -1.05 0.06
N VAL A 153 -26.05 -0.52 -0.45
CA VAL A 153 -25.22 0.49 0.23
C VAL A 153 -25.20 1.77 -0.58
N ILE A 154 -25.57 2.88 0.04
CA ILE A 154 -25.47 4.21 -0.56
C ILE A 154 -24.17 4.85 -0.07
N PHE A 155 -23.29 5.20 -1.00
CA PHE A 155 -22.02 5.86 -0.72
C PHE A 155 -22.21 7.37 -0.59
N HIS A 156 -21.57 8.01 0.40
CA HIS A 156 -21.63 9.46 0.68
C HIS A 156 -23.07 10.00 0.73
N LYS A 157 -23.91 9.37 1.55
CA LYS A 157 -25.34 9.73 1.67
C LYS A 157 -25.53 11.05 2.39
N ARG A 158 -26.24 11.97 1.73
CA ARG A 158 -26.69 13.25 2.29
C ARG A 158 -28.20 13.26 2.53
N GLY A 159 -28.65 14.24 3.29
CA GLY A 159 -30.07 14.51 3.47
C GLY A 159 -30.81 13.53 4.38
N LEU A 160 -30.11 12.78 5.23
CA LEU A 160 -30.73 11.93 6.26
C LEU A 160 -31.46 12.75 7.35
N VAL A 161 -30.99 13.98 7.60
CA VAL A 161 -31.58 14.92 8.53
C VAL A 161 -32.02 16.16 7.75
N ALA A 162 -33.31 16.50 7.80
CA ALA A 162 -33.86 17.67 7.13
C ALA A 162 -33.17 18.96 7.62
N ASN A 163 -32.94 19.90 6.72
CA ASN A 163 -32.31 21.19 6.97
C ASN A 163 -30.86 21.11 7.52
N GLN A 164 -30.22 19.94 7.40
CA GLN A 164 -28.84 19.75 7.78
C GLN A 164 -28.05 19.19 6.58
N ASN A 165 -26.90 19.80 6.28
CA ASN A 165 -26.00 19.32 5.24
C ASN A 165 -25.04 18.28 5.82
N LEU A 166 -25.60 17.21 6.42
CA LEU A 166 -24.83 16.10 6.97
C LEU A 166 -24.65 15.02 5.91
N GLU A 167 -23.45 14.56 5.77
CA GLU A 167 -23.05 13.42 4.93
C GLU A 167 -22.59 12.28 5.82
N VAL A 168 -23.00 11.06 5.50
CA VAL A 168 -22.47 9.83 6.10
C VAL A 168 -21.69 9.04 5.06
N ASP A 169 -20.61 8.38 5.44
CA ASP A 169 -19.73 7.71 4.50
C ASP A 169 -20.46 6.60 3.76
N LEU A 170 -21.15 5.72 4.48
CA LEU A 170 -21.97 4.66 3.91
C LEU A 170 -23.34 4.60 4.62
N PHE A 171 -24.39 4.31 3.87
CA PHE A 171 -25.72 4.15 4.42
C PHE A 171 -26.39 2.88 3.90
N ILE A 172 -26.98 2.09 4.79
CA ILE A 172 -27.73 0.87 4.47
C ILE A 172 -29.21 1.13 4.77
N PRO A 173 -30.03 1.45 3.74
CA PRO A 173 -31.45 1.81 3.93
C PRO A 173 -32.25 0.73 4.62
N ALA A 174 -32.09 -0.53 4.23
CA ALA A 174 -32.83 -1.67 4.77
C ALA A 174 -32.65 -1.85 6.29
N LEU A 175 -31.52 -1.37 6.85
CA LEU A 175 -31.21 -1.47 8.27
C LEU A 175 -31.30 -0.12 9.00
N ASN A 176 -31.68 0.97 8.32
CA ASN A 176 -31.58 2.32 8.86
C ASN A 176 -30.25 2.59 9.55
N THR A 177 -29.14 2.11 8.95
CA THR A 177 -27.81 2.13 9.55
C THR A 177 -26.87 3.01 8.74
N ALA A 178 -26.29 4.01 9.40
CA ALA A 178 -25.19 4.82 8.90
C ALA A 178 -23.86 4.23 9.39
N ILE A 179 -22.88 4.12 8.50
CA ILE A 179 -21.52 3.69 8.84
C ILE A 179 -20.62 4.88 8.63
N GLU A 180 -19.87 5.24 9.67
CA GLU A 180 -18.86 6.31 9.68
C GLU A 180 -17.49 5.69 9.87
N ILE A 181 -16.51 6.10 9.08
CA ILE A 181 -15.16 5.54 9.10
C ILE A 181 -14.19 6.64 9.47
N ASP A 182 -13.96 6.79 10.76
CA ASP A 182 -13.14 7.86 11.29
C ASP A 182 -11.66 7.50 11.26
N GLY A 183 -10.90 8.31 10.55
CA GLY A 183 -9.44 8.20 10.51
C GLY A 183 -8.73 8.79 11.74
N PRO A 184 -7.40 8.67 11.83
CA PRO A 184 -6.62 9.11 12.99
C PRO A 184 -6.81 10.58 13.38
N ALA A 185 -7.18 11.45 12.44
CA ALA A 185 -7.39 12.88 12.70
C ALA A 185 -8.61 13.18 13.61
N HIS A 186 -9.55 12.22 13.75
CA HIS A 186 -10.70 12.33 14.66
C HIS A 186 -10.34 12.00 16.11
N PHE A 187 -9.15 11.40 16.36
CA PHE A 187 -8.74 10.89 17.68
C PHE A 187 -7.39 11.44 18.15
N LEU A 188 -6.57 11.91 17.21
CA LEU A 188 -5.23 12.40 17.49
C LEU A 188 -5.08 13.85 17.06
N PRO A 189 -4.34 14.68 17.81
CA PRO A 189 -4.15 16.11 17.50
C PRO A 189 -3.18 16.33 16.32
N ILE A 190 -3.44 15.67 15.17
CA ILE A 190 -2.61 15.76 13.96
C ILE A 190 -2.54 17.20 13.47
N TRP A 191 -3.62 17.95 13.62
CA TRP A 191 -3.76 19.35 13.21
C TRP A 191 -3.89 20.30 14.42
N GLY A 192 -3.43 19.87 15.59
CA GLY A 192 -3.51 20.57 16.87
C GLY A 192 -4.75 20.25 17.71
N GLU A 193 -4.65 20.49 19.01
CA GLU A 193 -5.68 20.19 20.03
C GLU A 193 -7.01 20.88 19.74
N GLU A 194 -6.96 22.13 19.29
CA GLU A 194 -8.18 22.91 18.99
C GLU A 194 -8.96 22.31 17.83
N SER A 195 -8.24 21.82 16.80
CA SER A 195 -8.86 21.15 15.66
C SER A 195 -9.49 19.81 16.06
N LEU A 196 -8.80 19.04 16.91
CA LEU A 196 -9.32 17.78 17.45
C LEU A 196 -10.61 18.02 18.25
N ASN A 197 -10.60 19.00 19.14
CA ASN A 197 -11.80 19.33 19.95
C ASN A 197 -12.99 19.77 19.11
N ARG A 198 -12.76 20.49 17.99
CA ARG A 198 -13.83 20.84 17.04
C ARG A 198 -14.40 19.60 16.35
N HIS A 199 -13.54 18.66 15.91
CA HIS A 199 -13.99 17.41 15.29
C HIS A 199 -14.82 16.57 16.26
N ILE A 200 -14.33 16.35 17.49
CA ILE A 200 -15.06 15.59 18.52
C ILE A 200 -16.46 16.17 18.77
N ARG A 201 -16.60 17.50 18.88
CA ARG A 201 -17.90 18.14 19.07
C ARG A 201 -18.82 17.98 17.86
N ALA A 202 -18.29 18.16 16.65
CA ALA A 202 -19.05 18.01 15.41
C ALA A 202 -19.55 16.57 15.23
N ASP A 203 -18.70 15.59 15.50
CA ASP A 203 -19.03 14.17 15.43
C ASP A 203 -20.11 13.78 16.44
N ALA A 204 -19.98 14.25 17.68
CA ALA A 204 -21.01 14.01 18.73
C ALA A 204 -22.35 14.63 18.36
N GLN A 205 -22.36 15.85 17.80
CA GLN A 205 -23.57 16.52 17.34
C GLN A 205 -24.21 15.76 16.17
N LYS A 206 -23.42 15.36 15.16
CA LYS A 206 -23.87 14.57 14.02
C LYS A 206 -24.52 13.26 14.47
N ALA A 207 -23.83 12.52 15.35
CA ALA A 207 -24.33 11.27 15.91
C ALA A 207 -25.66 11.48 16.66
N GLY A 208 -25.75 12.50 17.51
CA GLY A 208 -26.99 12.83 18.23
C GLY A 208 -28.16 13.11 17.30
N LEU A 209 -27.95 13.89 16.22
CA LEU A 209 -28.98 14.21 15.24
C LEU A 209 -29.48 12.97 14.48
N LEU A 210 -28.60 12.09 14.07
CA LEU A 210 -28.93 10.84 13.38
C LEU A 210 -29.68 9.87 14.31
N MET A 211 -29.20 9.67 15.54
CA MET A 211 -29.87 8.80 16.52
C MET A 211 -31.30 9.29 16.86
N ASN A 212 -31.51 10.60 17.00
CA ASN A 212 -32.81 11.17 17.24
C ASN A 212 -33.81 10.94 16.08
N ARG A 213 -33.31 10.72 14.87
CA ARG A 213 -34.12 10.33 13.69
C ARG A 213 -34.32 8.82 13.58
N GLY A 214 -33.81 8.06 14.52
CA GLY A 214 -34.02 6.61 14.56
C GLY A 214 -32.97 5.79 13.86
N PHE A 215 -31.89 6.41 13.34
CA PHE A 215 -30.78 5.68 12.70
C PHE A 215 -29.88 5.00 13.72
N VAL A 216 -29.31 3.88 13.32
CA VAL A 216 -28.17 3.27 13.98
C VAL A 216 -26.90 3.85 13.37
N ILE A 217 -25.92 4.14 14.20
CA ILE A 217 -24.62 4.62 13.77
C ILE A 217 -23.59 3.54 14.12
N LEU A 218 -22.94 3.02 13.10
CA LEU A 218 -21.81 2.12 13.21
C LEU A 218 -20.55 2.94 12.99
N ARG A 219 -19.88 3.30 14.07
CA ARG A 219 -18.70 4.14 14.04
C ARG A 219 -17.43 3.29 14.07
N VAL A 220 -16.68 3.31 12.99
CA VAL A 220 -15.41 2.60 12.86
C VAL A 220 -14.26 3.53 13.19
N LYS A 221 -13.60 3.28 14.31
CA LYS A 221 -12.43 4.04 14.77
C LYS A 221 -11.17 3.44 14.16
N ASN A 222 -10.71 3.99 13.04
CA ASN A 222 -9.48 3.57 12.41
C ASN A 222 -8.31 4.43 12.92
N ILE A 223 -7.71 4.03 14.03
CA ILE A 223 -6.59 4.74 14.67
C ILE A 223 -5.26 4.43 13.97
N ILE A 224 -5.20 3.40 13.14
CA ILE A 224 -3.98 2.93 12.49
C ILE A 224 -3.56 3.86 11.36
N ARG A 225 -2.35 4.42 11.46
CA ARG A 225 -1.81 5.33 10.43
C ARG A 225 -1.56 4.65 9.08
N ASN A 226 -1.22 3.36 9.08
CA ASN A 226 -0.86 2.61 7.88
C ASN A 226 -1.94 1.57 7.56
N LEU A 227 -2.79 1.90 6.61
CA LEU A 227 -3.89 1.05 6.18
C LEU A 227 -3.36 -0.13 5.35
N SER A 228 -3.31 -1.32 5.94
CA SER A 228 -2.96 -2.56 5.25
C SER A 228 -4.20 -3.28 4.68
N GLN A 229 -4.01 -4.17 3.73
CA GLN A 229 -5.08 -5.03 3.22
C GLN A 229 -5.66 -5.95 4.32
N LYS A 230 -4.82 -6.36 5.29
CA LYS A 230 -5.23 -7.14 6.46
C LYS A 230 -6.21 -6.32 7.31
N ASN A 231 -5.82 -5.11 7.73
CA ASN A 231 -6.68 -4.23 8.53
C ASN A 231 -8.03 -3.94 7.85
N MET A 232 -8.04 -3.64 6.55
CA MET A 232 -9.28 -3.38 5.82
C MET A 232 -10.22 -4.59 5.80
N ARG A 233 -9.67 -5.82 5.70
CA ARG A 233 -10.47 -7.05 5.77
C ARG A 233 -11.01 -7.33 7.18
N GLU A 234 -10.20 -7.11 8.21
CA GLU A 234 -10.61 -7.24 9.61
C GLU A 234 -11.71 -6.23 9.96
N THR A 235 -11.55 -4.99 9.52
CA THR A 235 -12.59 -3.94 9.65
C THR A 235 -13.89 -4.35 8.96
N LEU A 236 -13.82 -4.81 7.70
CA LEU A 236 -15.01 -5.28 6.97
C LEU A 236 -15.68 -6.44 7.69
N ALA A 237 -14.91 -7.41 8.20
CA ALA A 237 -15.45 -8.55 8.94
C ALA A 237 -16.16 -8.11 10.23
N ALA A 238 -15.58 -7.18 10.97
CA ALA A 238 -16.18 -6.61 12.18
C ALA A 238 -17.51 -5.87 11.86
N ILE A 239 -17.53 -5.07 10.80
CA ILE A 239 -18.75 -4.41 10.32
C ILE A 239 -19.85 -5.42 9.99
N ILE A 240 -19.52 -6.48 9.24
CA ILE A 240 -20.48 -7.54 8.87
C ILE A 240 -21.06 -8.22 10.10
N VAL A 241 -20.26 -8.47 11.13
CA VAL A 241 -20.74 -9.06 12.40
C VAL A 241 -21.77 -8.14 13.05
N GLU A 242 -21.51 -6.85 13.14
CA GLU A 242 -22.46 -5.90 13.74
C GLU A 242 -23.74 -5.74 12.89
N LEU A 243 -23.63 -5.66 11.57
CA LEU A 243 -24.79 -5.60 10.68
C LEU A 243 -25.69 -6.82 10.85
N LYS A 244 -25.14 -8.03 10.95
CA LYS A 244 -25.92 -9.26 11.22
C LYS A 244 -26.62 -9.24 12.59
N LYS A 245 -26.02 -8.59 13.60
CA LYS A 245 -26.69 -8.40 14.89
C LYS A 245 -27.89 -7.44 14.76
N ILE A 246 -27.72 -6.34 14.02
CA ILE A 246 -28.76 -5.34 13.75
C ILE A 246 -29.91 -5.97 12.94
N GLU A 247 -29.63 -6.77 11.92
CA GLU A 247 -30.62 -7.54 11.15
C GLU A 247 -31.45 -8.45 12.05
N LYS A 248 -30.77 -9.19 12.94
CA LYS A 248 -31.44 -10.13 13.84
C LYS A 248 -32.29 -9.41 14.89
N LYS A 249 -31.82 -8.27 15.38
CA LYS A 249 -32.51 -7.48 16.39
C LYS A 249 -32.09 -6.02 16.31
N PHE A 250 -33.02 -5.16 15.87
CA PHE A 250 -32.79 -3.71 15.81
C PHE A 250 -32.51 -3.14 17.21
N PRO A 251 -31.42 -2.35 17.41
CA PRO A 251 -31.02 -1.88 18.73
C PRO A 251 -31.99 -0.82 19.28
N PRO A 252 -32.26 -0.82 20.61
CA PRO A 252 -33.03 0.21 21.28
C PRO A 252 -32.31 1.56 21.20
N ALA A 253 -33.04 2.65 21.37
CA ALA A 253 -32.54 4.03 21.19
C ALA A 253 -31.23 4.31 21.95
N THR A 254 -31.08 3.75 23.14
CA THR A 254 -29.88 3.92 23.99
C THR A 254 -28.64 3.15 23.50
N LYS A 255 -28.77 2.25 22.53
CA LYS A 255 -27.69 1.40 21.99
C LYS A 255 -27.51 1.55 20.49
N ARG A 256 -27.92 2.68 19.91
CA ARG A 256 -27.81 2.93 18.47
C ARG A 256 -26.46 3.51 18.02
N LEU A 257 -25.61 3.89 18.94
CA LEU A 257 -24.22 4.18 18.64
C LEU A 257 -23.40 2.93 18.97
N ILE A 258 -22.86 2.31 17.93
CA ILE A 258 -22.02 1.10 18.03
C ILE A 258 -20.64 1.50 17.53
N GLU A 259 -19.64 1.34 18.39
CA GLU A 259 -18.25 1.65 18.04
C GLU A 259 -17.47 0.37 17.77
N ILE A 260 -16.68 0.39 16.71
CA ILE A 260 -15.76 -0.68 16.31
C ILE A 260 -14.35 -0.08 16.34
N GLU A 261 -13.46 -0.66 17.13
CA GLU A 261 -12.05 -0.30 17.13
C GLU A 261 -11.27 -1.32 16.30
N THR A 262 -10.46 -0.85 15.32
CA THR A 262 -9.69 -1.67 14.41
C THR A 262 -8.27 -1.14 14.20
#